data_d0999dec9b6d06e65c8182e091edf5da
#
_entry.id   d0999dec9b6d06e65c8182e091edf5da
#
_cell.length_a   1.000
_cell.length_b   1.000
_cell.length_c   1.000
_cell.angle_alpha   90.00
_cell.angle_beta   90.00
_cell.angle_gamma   90.00
#
_symmetry.space_group_name_H-M   'P 1'
#
loop_
_entity.id
_entity.type
_entity.pdbx_description
1 polymer ?
#
loop_
_entity_poly.entity_id
_entity_poly.type
_entity_poly.pdbx_seq_one_letter_code
_entity_poly.pdbx_strand_id
1 'polypeptide(L)'
;MGQHKTNPIAIKASNGEISPKPPQMSKAKCNKLLYSICSKIISFPITEFVEETEVNSKTQKEWLNIKVLELFAGTRSIGKAFEARGHEVYSVEWNKDFENIDLYDDIMNVTAEQIIRDFGYPDVIWASPDCTTFSVAAISHHRRKNPETGNLDPISDYAKFCDKVDQHVLDLIRELNPTYYFIENPRGGMRKMTWMQGIPRYTVTYCQYGDTRMKPTDI
;
A
#
# COMPACT_ATOMS: atom_id res chain seq x y z
N MET A 1 -4.88 33.58 -6.10
CA MET A 1 -4.78 32.60 -4.99
C MET A 1 -4.31 31.27 -5.59
N GLY A 2 -3.03 31.00 -5.50
CA GLY A 2 -2.43 29.80 -6.10
C GLY A 2 -2.69 28.58 -5.22
N GLN A 3 -3.40 27.60 -5.76
CA GLN A 3 -3.52 26.30 -5.12
C GLN A 3 -2.20 25.53 -5.35
N HIS A 4 -1.46 25.31 -4.30
CA HIS A 4 -0.31 24.42 -4.33
C HIS A 4 -0.77 22.98 -4.63
N LYS A 5 -0.36 22.47 -5.77
CA LYS A 5 -0.54 21.06 -6.16
C LYS A 5 0.49 20.22 -5.40
N THR A 6 0.04 19.56 -4.35
CA THR A 6 0.90 18.61 -3.64
C THR A 6 0.78 17.23 -4.27
N ASN A 7 1.91 16.60 -4.60
CA ASN A 7 1.97 15.23 -5.08
C ASN A 7 1.82 14.24 -3.91
N PRO A 8 1.26 13.03 -4.12
CA PRO A 8 1.33 11.99 -3.11
C PRO A 8 2.79 11.62 -2.85
N ILE A 9 3.15 11.63 -1.60
CA ILE A 9 4.48 11.22 -1.17
C ILE A 9 4.34 9.82 -0.60
N ALA A 10 5.02 8.86 -1.23
CA ALA A 10 5.27 7.57 -0.59
C ALA A 10 6.10 7.81 0.68
N ILE A 11 5.82 7.05 1.72
CA ILE A 11 6.52 7.20 2.98
C ILE A 11 7.78 6.38 2.92
N LYS A 12 8.92 7.02 3.16
CA LYS A 12 10.17 6.31 3.33
C LYS A 12 10.16 5.60 4.69
N ALA A 13 10.34 4.30 4.70
CA ALA A 13 10.58 3.57 5.94
C ALA A 13 11.93 4.01 6.50
N SER A 14 11.94 4.60 7.68
CA SER A 14 13.16 4.94 8.41
C SER A 14 13.09 4.29 9.79
N ASN A 15 14.14 3.63 10.18
CA ASN A 15 14.44 2.92 11.45
C ASN A 15 13.57 3.31 12.65
N GLY A 16 12.28 3.00 12.63
CA GLY A 16 11.37 3.11 13.78
C GLY A 16 10.77 4.50 14.05
N GLU A 17 11.17 5.56 13.36
CA GLU A 17 10.55 6.88 13.50
C GLU A 17 9.59 7.18 12.33
N ILE A 18 8.32 7.39 12.66
CA ILE A 18 7.27 7.78 11.71
C ILE A 18 7.42 9.27 11.42
N SER A 19 7.68 9.61 10.15
CA SER A 19 7.85 10.99 9.67
C SER A 19 6.60 11.87 9.83
N PRO A 20 6.72 13.19 10.00
CA PRO A 20 5.57 14.10 10.18
C PRO A 20 4.69 14.23 8.96
N LYS A 21 3.40 14.56 9.20
CA LYS A 21 2.29 14.60 8.23
C LYS A 21 2.64 15.25 6.89
N PRO A 22 2.43 14.54 5.77
CA PRO A 22 2.48 15.14 4.45
C PRO A 22 1.23 15.98 4.12
N PRO A 23 1.32 16.92 3.17
CA PRO A 23 0.21 17.80 2.80
C PRO A 23 -0.93 17.05 2.08
N GLN A 24 -2.18 17.50 2.28
CA GLN A 24 -3.38 16.89 1.67
C GLN A 24 -3.43 17.13 0.15
N MET A 25 -3.74 16.08 -0.58
CA MET A 25 -3.89 16.11 -2.04
C MET A 25 -5.26 16.57 -2.53
N SER A 26 -5.28 17.25 -3.67
CA SER A 26 -6.51 17.57 -4.40
C SER A 26 -7.05 16.36 -5.16
N LYS A 27 -8.39 16.26 -5.22
CA LYS A 27 -9.16 15.10 -5.67
C LYS A 27 -8.96 14.63 -7.13
N ALA A 28 -8.16 15.28 -7.94
CA ALA A 28 -8.24 15.17 -9.39
C ALA A 28 -7.34 14.12 -10.07
N LYS A 29 -6.63 13.25 -9.37
CA LYS A 29 -5.55 12.47 -10.02
C LYS A 29 -5.34 11.05 -9.55
N CYS A 30 -6.34 10.36 -9.26
CA CYS A 30 -6.13 9.12 -8.54
C CYS A 30 -6.32 7.77 -9.25
N ASN A 31 -6.84 7.54 -10.47
CA ASN A 31 -6.70 6.25 -11.21
C ASN A 31 -5.76 6.36 -12.40
N LYS A 32 -5.73 7.44 -12.96
CA LYS A 32 -4.41 7.90 -13.31
C LYS A 32 -3.53 7.84 -12.05
N LEU A 33 -3.97 7.65 -10.85
CA LEU A 33 -3.15 7.61 -9.66
C LEU A 33 -2.69 6.22 -9.25
N LEU A 34 -3.47 5.15 -9.28
CA LEU A 34 -2.86 3.81 -9.28
C LEU A 34 -1.98 3.68 -10.52
N TYR A 35 -2.43 4.15 -11.68
CA TYR A 35 -1.60 4.26 -12.87
C TYR A 35 -0.56 5.40 -12.78
N SER A 36 -0.78 6.49 -12.07
CA SER A 36 0.14 7.61 -11.83
C SER A 36 0.80 7.60 -10.45
N ILE A 37 0.34 6.80 -9.47
CA ILE A 37 1.18 6.37 -8.34
C ILE A 37 2.20 5.39 -8.89
N CYS A 38 1.81 4.36 -9.58
CA CYS A 38 2.76 3.51 -10.28
C CYS A 38 3.61 4.34 -11.26
N SER A 39 3.08 5.23 -12.09
CA SER A 39 3.88 6.03 -13.02
C SER A 39 4.59 7.22 -12.39
N LYS A 40 4.25 7.67 -11.19
CA LYS A 40 4.94 8.76 -10.50
C LYS A 40 5.82 8.32 -9.35
N ILE A 41 5.58 7.16 -8.73
CA ILE A 41 6.61 6.47 -7.94
C ILE A 41 7.77 6.10 -8.87
N ILE A 42 7.46 5.78 -10.12
CA ILE A 42 8.39 5.38 -11.18
C ILE A 42 8.91 6.60 -11.96
N SER A 43 8.18 7.67 -12.08
CA SER A 43 8.57 8.96 -12.65
C SER A 43 8.69 10.06 -11.59
N PHE A 44 9.09 9.70 -10.37
CA PHE A 44 9.74 10.69 -9.52
C PHE A 44 10.93 11.17 -10.33
N PRO A 45 10.90 12.38 -10.84
CA PRO A 45 12.05 12.84 -11.58
C PRO A 45 13.20 12.87 -10.57
N ILE A 46 14.21 12.09 -10.87
CA ILE A 46 15.60 12.31 -10.42
C ILE A 46 15.97 13.81 -10.55
N THR A 47 15.21 14.57 -11.33
CA THR A 47 15.40 16.01 -11.63
C THR A 47 15.04 16.98 -10.50
N GLU A 48 14.37 16.60 -9.43
CA GLU A 48 14.14 17.53 -8.29
C GLU A 48 15.07 17.26 -7.09
N PHE A 49 15.92 16.22 -7.15
CA PHE A 49 16.88 15.89 -6.09
C PHE A 49 18.33 15.86 -6.56
N VAL A 50 18.57 16.18 -7.81
CA VAL A 50 19.93 16.31 -8.38
C VAL A 50 20.15 17.77 -8.76
N GLU A 51 20.63 18.58 -7.80
CA GLU A 51 21.59 19.61 -8.14
C GLU A 51 22.69 18.90 -8.91
N GLU A 52 22.90 19.31 -10.16
CA GLU A 52 23.92 18.93 -11.14
C GLU A 52 25.13 18.18 -10.57
N THR A 53 24.99 16.92 -10.22
CA THR A 53 26.10 15.99 -10.13
C THR A 53 25.88 14.92 -11.18
N GLU A 54 26.91 14.67 -11.99
CA GLU A 54 26.94 13.69 -13.07
C GLU A 54 26.33 12.36 -12.63
N VAL A 55 25.06 12.11 -13.01
CA VAL A 55 24.36 10.85 -12.74
C VAL A 55 25.06 9.78 -13.56
N ASN A 56 25.87 8.97 -12.90
CA ASN A 56 26.53 7.82 -13.49
C ASN A 56 25.47 6.89 -14.11
N SER A 57 25.66 6.46 -15.34
CA SER A 57 24.77 5.57 -16.10
C SER A 57 24.38 4.28 -15.37
N LYS A 58 25.18 3.87 -14.39
CA LYS A 58 24.95 2.72 -13.51
C LYS A 58 23.82 2.99 -12.50
N THR A 59 23.79 4.17 -11.89
CA THR A 59 22.75 4.60 -10.95
C THR A 59 21.39 4.71 -11.65
N GLN A 60 21.36 5.22 -12.89
CA GLN A 60 20.15 5.34 -13.70
C GLN A 60 19.57 3.96 -14.06
N LYS A 61 20.42 2.94 -14.24
CA LYS A 61 20.01 1.57 -14.54
C LYS A 61 19.45 0.83 -13.31
N GLU A 62 19.92 1.16 -12.11
CA GLU A 62 19.43 0.59 -10.85
C GLU A 62 17.99 1.08 -10.51
N TRP A 63 17.64 2.31 -10.87
CA TRP A 63 16.28 2.85 -10.72
C TRP A 63 15.30 2.39 -11.81
N LEU A 64 15.81 1.75 -12.88
CA LEU A 64 14.97 1.24 -13.97
C LEU A 64 14.29 -0.10 -13.63
N ASN A 65 14.74 -0.82 -12.61
CA ASN A 65 14.18 -2.12 -12.24
C ASN A 65 14.01 -2.22 -10.72
N ILE A 66 12.90 -1.67 -10.19
CA ILE A 66 12.53 -1.79 -8.78
C ILE A 66 11.85 -3.13 -8.52
N LYS A 67 12.03 -3.66 -7.30
CA LYS A 67 11.38 -4.88 -6.79
C LYS A 67 10.11 -4.53 -6.04
N VAL A 68 8.99 -5.07 -6.47
CA VAL A 68 7.67 -4.80 -5.89
C VAL A 68 7.09 -6.07 -5.31
N LEU A 69 6.78 -6.06 -4.03
CA LEU A 69 6.02 -7.11 -3.36
C LEU A 69 4.54 -6.71 -3.31
N GLU A 70 3.67 -7.50 -3.96
CA GLU A 70 2.23 -7.31 -3.95
C GLU A 70 1.58 -8.35 -3.04
N LEU A 71 1.11 -7.93 -1.86
CA LEU A 71 0.39 -8.76 -0.90
C LEU A 71 -1.13 -8.65 -1.12
N PHE A 72 -1.83 -9.76 -1.03
CA PHE A 72 -3.27 -9.89 -1.37
C PHE A 72 -3.51 -9.53 -2.84
N ALA A 73 -2.73 -10.15 -3.70
CA ALA A 73 -2.57 -9.73 -5.09
C ALA A 73 -3.86 -9.85 -5.93
N GLY A 74 -4.76 -10.80 -5.61
CA GLY A 74 -6.00 -11.01 -6.33
C GLY A 74 -5.77 -11.10 -7.84
N THR A 75 -6.34 -10.19 -8.61
CA THR A 75 -6.17 -10.11 -10.08
C THR A 75 -4.82 -9.55 -10.52
N ARG A 76 -3.92 -9.23 -9.59
CA ARG A 76 -2.61 -8.61 -9.85
C ARG A 76 -2.69 -7.26 -10.56
N SER A 77 -3.69 -6.46 -10.22
CA SER A 77 -3.89 -5.17 -10.89
C SER A 77 -2.70 -4.22 -10.68
N ILE A 78 -2.09 -4.25 -9.52
CA ILE A 78 -0.92 -3.45 -9.17
C ILE A 78 0.32 -4.06 -9.80
N GLY A 79 0.56 -5.37 -9.62
CA GLY A 79 1.70 -6.07 -10.19
C GLY A 79 1.78 -5.90 -11.71
N LYS A 80 0.69 -6.14 -12.43
CA LYS A 80 0.61 -5.93 -13.88
C LYS A 80 0.96 -4.49 -14.29
N ALA A 81 0.58 -3.50 -13.49
CA ALA A 81 0.91 -2.10 -13.77
C ALA A 81 2.39 -1.78 -13.59
N PHE A 82 3.06 -2.45 -12.64
CA PHE A 82 4.51 -2.35 -12.44
C PHE A 82 5.27 -3.14 -13.51
N GLU A 83 4.87 -4.38 -13.79
CA GLU A 83 5.47 -5.23 -14.84
C GLU A 83 5.44 -4.57 -16.23
N ALA A 84 4.31 -3.93 -16.56
CA ALA A 84 4.18 -3.18 -17.81
C ALA A 84 5.19 -2.03 -17.97
N ARG A 85 5.90 -1.68 -16.90
CA ARG A 85 6.97 -0.67 -16.86
C ARG A 85 8.35 -1.25 -16.71
N GLY A 86 8.46 -2.58 -16.76
CA GLY A 86 9.74 -3.28 -16.68
C GLY A 86 10.24 -3.50 -15.24
N HIS A 87 9.36 -3.42 -14.24
CA HIS A 87 9.72 -3.70 -12.86
C HIS A 87 9.51 -5.18 -12.53
N GLU A 88 10.27 -5.66 -11.56
CA GLU A 88 10.15 -7.02 -11.04
C GLU A 88 9.07 -7.06 -9.97
N VAL A 89 8.13 -8.00 -10.06
CA VAL A 89 7.02 -8.14 -9.12
C VAL A 89 7.00 -9.55 -8.54
N TYR A 90 6.76 -9.64 -7.24
CA TYR A 90 6.46 -10.88 -6.55
C TYR A 90 5.10 -10.76 -5.86
N SER A 91 4.19 -11.64 -6.22
CA SER A 91 2.79 -11.59 -5.80
C SER A 91 2.48 -12.71 -4.81
N VAL A 92 1.76 -12.36 -3.74
CA VAL A 92 1.29 -13.29 -2.71
C VAL A 92 -0.22 -13.26 -2.64
N GLU A 93 -0.86 -14.42 -2.73
CA GLU A 93 -2.31 -14.59 -2.67
C GLU A 93 -2.65 -16.00 -2.13
N TRP A 94 -3.64 -16.12 -1.26
CA TRP A 94 -4.07 -17.42 -0.73
C TRP A 94 -5.06 -18.14 -1.65
N ASN A 95 -5.91 -17.37 -2.38
CA ASN A 95 -6.95 -17.93 -3.23
C ASN A 95 -6.38 -18.44 -4.56
N LYS A 96 -6.46 -19.74 -4.77
CA LYS A 96 -5.93 -20.43 -5.96
C LYS A 96 -6.79 -20.24 -7.22
N ASP A 97 -7.92 -19.54 -7.12
CA ASP A 97 -8.73 -19.17 -8.30
C ASP A 97 -8.09 -18.02 -9.10
N PHE A 98 -7.17 -17.27 -8.51
CA PHE A 98 -6.38 -16.27 -9.23
C PHE A 98 -5.17 -16.91 -9.90
N GLU A 99 -4.82 -16.40 -11.07
CA GLU A 99 -3.75 -16.93 -11.90
C GLU A 99 -2.49 -16.07 -11.84
N ASN A 100 -1.36 -16.69 -12.19
CA ASN A 100 -0.04 -16.04 -12.28
C ASN A 100 0.42 -15.41 -10.95
N ILE A 101 0.16 -16.06 -9.84
CA ILE A 101 0.63 -15.71 -8.50
C ILE A 101 1.95 -16.43 -8.25
N ASP A 102 2.93 -15.72 -7.69
CA ASP A 102 4.26 -16.29 -7.41
C ASP A 102 4.26 -17.16 -6.15
N LEU A 103 3.49 -16.76 -5.13
CA LEU A 103 3.33 -17.52 -3.89
C LEU A 103 1.85 -17.65 -3.53
N TYR A 104 1.34 -18.90 -3.60
CA TYR A 104 0.01 -19.23 -3.09
C TYR A 104 0.11 -19.73 -1.64
N ASP A 105 -0.08 -18.81 -0.70
CA ASP A 105 -0.08 -19.15 0.73
C ASP A 105 -0.99 -18.18 1.52
N ASP A 106 -1.40 -18.61 2.72
CA ASP A 106 -2.02 -17.70 3.68
C ASP A 106 -0.95 -16.71 4.16
N ILE A 107 -1.29 -15.43 4.14
CA ILE A 107 -0.38 -14.37 4.56
C ILE A 107 0.20 -14.60 5.96
N MET A 108 -0.55 -15.26 6.84
CA MET A 108 -0.11 -15.59 8.20
C MET A 108 1.04 -16.60 8.26
N ASN A 109 1.29 -17.34 7.17
CA ASN A 109 2.42 -18.26 7.04
C ASN A 109 3.63 -17.62 6.37
N VAL A 110 3.43 -16.48 5.69
CA VAL A 110 4.48 -15.79 4.93
C VAL A 110 5.42 -15.06 5.88
N THR A 111 6.71 -15.27 5.73
CA THR A 111 7.74 -14.62 6.55
C THR A 111 8.66 -13.73 5.71
N ALA A 112 9.30 -12.79 6.36
CA ALA A 112 10.27 -11.92 5.70
C ALA A 112 11.45 -12.73 5.13
N GLU A 113 11.93 -13.75 5.85
CA GLU A 113 13.01 -14.63 5.38
C GLU A 113 12.63 -15.40 4.13
N GLN A 114 11.36 -15.84 4.02
CA GLN A 114 10.86 -16.50 2.82
C GLN A 114 10.88 -15.54 1.63
N ILE A 115 10.35 -14.32 1.80
CA ILE A 115 10.35 -13.30 0.74
C ILE A 115 11.78 -12.94 0.33
N ILE A 116 12.68 -12.73 1.30
CA ILE A 116 14.09 -12.41 1.00
C ILE A 116 14.78 -13.54 0.23
N ARG A 117 14.52 -14.79 0.59
CA ARG A 117 15.08 -15.96 -0.08
C ARG A 117 14.57 -16.11 -1.52
N ASP A 118 13.25 -15.94 -1.73
CA ASP A 118 12.59 -16.27 -2.99
C ASP A 118 12.60 -15.09 -3.97
N PHE A 119 12.61 -13.85 -3.47
CA PHE A 119 12.53 -12.64 -4.27
C PHE A 119 13.67 -11.63 -3.98
N GLY A 120 14.19 -11.62 -2.75
CA GLY A 120 15.10 -10.59 -2.26
C GLY A 120 14.38 -9.47 -1.53
N TYR A 121 15.13 -8.42 -1.16
CA TYR A 121 14.54 -7.25 -0.50
C TYR A 121 13.68 -6.44 -1.47
N PRO A 122 12.39 -6.22 -1.17
CA PRO A 122 11.55 -5.38 -2.01
C PRO A 122 11.86 -3.88 -1.79
N ASP A 123 11.85 -3.11 -2.88
CA ASP A 123 11.92 -1.64 -2.82
C ASP A 123 10.55 -1.04 -2.47
N VAL A 124 9.49 -1.71 -2.92
CA VAL A 124 8.10 -1.30 -2.72
C VAL A 124 7.29 -2.48 -2.22
N ILE A 125 6.46 -2.25 -1.18
CA ILE A 125 5.42 -3.18 -0.75
C ILE A 125 4.05 -2.54 -0.99
N TRP A 126 3.17 -3.27 -1.68
CA TRP A 126 1.76 -2.95 -1.79
C TRP A 126 0.94 -4.02 -1.09
N ALA A 127 0.07 -3.63 -0.14
CA ALA A 127 -0.80 -4.53 0.59
C ALA A 127 -2.27 -4.06 0.50
N SER A 128 -3.16 -4.98 0.12
CA SER A 128 -4.61 -4.73 0.05
C SER A 128 -5.37 -5.74 0.94
N PRO A 129 -5.25 -5.64 2.27
CA PRO A 129 -5.88 -6.59 3.18
C PRO A 129 -7.41 -6.51 3.14
N ASP A 130 -8.08 -7.57 3.63
CA ASP A 130 -9.54 -7.66 3.61
C ASP A 130 -10.22 -6.48 4.30
N CYS A 131 -11.16 -5.88 3.59
CA CYS A 131 -11.89 -4.71 4.07
C CYS A 131 -13.24 -5.03 4.74
N THR A 132 -13.67 -6.28 4.77
CA THR A 132 -15.03 -6.68 5.17
C THR A 132 -15.38 -6.18 6.55
N THR A 133 -14.49 -6.38 7.53
CA THR A 133 -14.76 -6.01 8.92
C THR A 133 -14.63 -4.51 9.21
N PHE A 134 -14.08 -3.75 8.27
CA PHE A 134 -13.92 -2.29 8.33
C PHE A 134 -14.91 -1.53 7.46
N SER A 135 -15.62 -2.24 6.57
CA SER A 135 -16.59 -1.67 5.67
C SER A 135 -17.75 -1.02 6.43
N VAL A 136 -18.17 0.17 6.01
CA VAL A 136 -19.33 0.88 6.59
C VAL A 136 -20.59 0.01 6.59
N ALA A 137 -20.76 -0.85 5.57
CA ALA A 137 -21.91 -1.73 5.43
C ALA A 137 -21.94 -2.88 6.46
N ALA A 138 -20.77 -3.37 6.90
CA ALA A 138 -20.67 -4.57 7.74
C ALA A 138 -20.07 -4.30 9.13
N ILE A 139 -19.52 -3.13 9.37
CA ILE A 139 -18.75 -2.82 10.58
C ILE A 139 -19.53 -3.08 11.88
N SER A 140 -20.84 -2.83 11.89
CA SER A 140 -21.70 -3.05 13.07
C SER A 140 -21.84 -4.53 13.45
N HIS A 141 -21.63 -5.47 12.53
CA HIS A 141 -21.62 -6.90 12.78
C HIS A 141 -20.28 -7.40 13.33
N HIS A 142 -19.21 -6.66 13.07
CA HIS A 142 -17.86 -7.11 13.35
C HIS A 142 -17.15 -6.31 14.44
N ARG A 143 -17.54 -5.04 14.64
CA ARG A 143 -16.81 -4.13 15.53
C ARG A 143 -17.74 -3.27 16.37
N ARG A 144 -17.25 -2.87 17.52
CA ARG A 144 -17.94 -1.94 18.44
C ARG A 144 -17.01 -0.79 18.79
N LYS A 145 -17.53 0.43 18.78
CA LYS A 145 -16.76 1.59 19.24
C LYS A 145 -16.55 1.48 20.75
N ASN A 146 -15.31 1.50 21.18
CA ASN A 146 -14.93 1.61 22.57
C ASN A 146 -15.12 3.06 23.02
N PRO A 147 -15.95 3.33 24.05
CA PRO A 147 -16.22 4.70 24.48
C PRO A 147 -15.01 5.35 25.17
N GLU A 148 -14.11 4.57 25.76
CA GLU A 148 -12.95 5.08 26.49
C GLU A 148 -11.78 5.41 25.56
N THR A 149 -11.50 4.53 24.61
CA THR A 149 -10.34 4.68 23.69
C THR A 149 -10.70 5.27 22.35
N GLY A 150 -11.98 5.24 21.97
CA GLY A 150 -12.46 5.61 20.64
C GLY A 150 -12.16 4.57 19.56
N ASN A 151 -11.47 3.49 19.90
CA ASN A 151 -11.12 2.41 18.99
C ASN A 151 -12.36 1.62 18.51
N LEU A 152 -12.20 0.84 17.46
CA LEU A 152 -13.22 -0.07 16.92
C LEU A 152 -12.86 -1.51 17.32
N ASP A 153 -13.20 -1.87 18.55
CA ASP A 153 -12.86 -3.18 19.11
C ASP A 153 -13.55 -4.32 18.33
N PRO A 154 -12.83 -5.40 17.99
CA PRO A 154 -13.38 -6.53 17.27
C PRO A 154 -14.30 -7.34 18.17
N ILE A 155 -15.55 -7.58 17.73
CA ILE A 155 -16.55 -8.39 18.44
C ILE A 155 -16.81 -9.74 17.78
N SER A 156 -16.49 -9.91 16.51
CA SER A 156 -16.54 -11.20 15.82
C SER A 156 -15.14 -11.85 15.75
N ASP A 157 -15.11 -13.18 15.69
CA ASP A 157 -13.83 -13.89 15.54
C ASP A 157 -13.15 -13.57 14.22
N TYR A 158 -13.93 -13.31 13.18
CA TYR A 158 -13.38 -12.85 11.89
C TYR A 158 -12.69 -11.49 12.03
N ALA A 159 -13.27 -10.53 12.76
CA ALA A 159 -12.61 -9.25 12.99
C ALA A 159 -11.34 -9.38 13.82
N LYS A 160 -11.32 -10.28 14.82
CA LYS A 160 -10.10 -10.59 15.59
C LYS A 160 -9.02 -11.20 14.71
N PHE A 161 -9.41 -12.03 13.75
CA PHE A 161 -8.49 -12.61 12.75
C PHE A 161 -7.95 -11.53 11.81
N CYS A 162 -8.82 -10.66 11.25
CA CYS A 162 -8.37 -9.55 10.41
C CYS A 162 -7.38 -8.63 11.12
N ASP A 163 -7.60 -8.34 12.42
CA ASP A 163 -6.67 -7.52 13.20
C ASP A 163 -5.28 -8.19 13.31
N LYS A 164 -5.23 -9.52 13.45
CA LYS A 164 -3.96 -10.26 13.46
C LYS A 164 -3.27 -10.21 12.09
N VAL A 165 -4.04 -10.36 11.00
CA VAL A 165 -3.53 -10.25 9.63
C VAL A 165 -2.92 -8.86 9.40
N ASP A 166 -3.63 -7.80 9.78
CA ASP A 166 -3.14 -6.42 9.61
C ASP A 166 -1.85 -6.17 10.42
N GLN A 167 -1.79 -6.68 11.65
CA GLN A 167 -0.57 -6.59 12.48
C GLN A 167 0.60 -7.35 11.83
N HIS A 168 0.35 -8.57 11.35
CA HIS A 168 1.37 -9.37 10.66
C HIS A 168 1.90 -8.67 9.40
N VAL A 169 1.02 -8.05 8.61
CA VAL A 169 1.43 -7.24 7.44
C VAL A 169 2.32 -6.07 7.84
N LEU A 170 1.97 -5.37 8.93
CA LEU A 170 2.80 -4.28 9.46
C LEU A 170 4.16 -4.78 9.96
N ASP A 171 4.21 -5.98 10.56
CA ASP A 171 5.45 -6.60 10.99
C ASP A 171 6.32 -7.00 9.79
N LEU A 172 5.74 -7.63 8.75
CA LEU A 172 6.43 -7.90 7.49
C LEU A 172 7.01 -6.63 6.85
N ILE A 173 6.25 -5.54 6.83
CA ILE A 173 6.73 -4.25 6.30
C ILE A 173 7.93 -3.75 7.12
N ARG A 174 7.90 -3.87 8.46
CA ARG A 174 9.02 -3.46 9.32
C ARG A 174 10.26 -4.31 9.11
N GLU A 175 10.08 -5.62 9.01
CA GLU A 175 11.18 -6.59 8.85
C GLU A 175 11.85 -6.46 7.47
N LEU A 176 11.04 -6.34 6.40
CA LEU A 176 11.52 -6.18 5.03
C LEU A 176 12.10 -4.78 4.76
N ASN A 177 11.70 -3.79 5.55
CA ASN A 177 12.19 -2.39 5.50
C ASN A 177 12.28 -1.81 4.08
N PRO A 178 11.18 -1.80 3.29
CA PRO A 178 11.18 -1.29 1.93
C PRO A 178 11.42 0.21 1.87
N THR A 179 11.85 0.73 0.72
CA THR A 179 11.94 2.18 0.51
C THR A 179 10.57 2.86 0.60
N TYR A 180 9.54 2.18 0.07
CA TYR A 180 8.16 2.64 0.11
C TYR A 180 7.19 1.51 0.43
N TYR A 181 6.09 1.83 1.10
CA TYR A 181 4.98 0.89 1.25
C TYR A 181 3.63 1.60 1.13
N PHE A 182 2.63 0.82 0.75
CA PHE A 182 1.25 1.27 0.59
C PHE A 182 0.31 0.23 1.20
N ILE A 183 -0.67 0.69 1.96
CA ILE A 183 -1.75 -0.16 2.50
C ILE A 183 -3.06 0.40 1.94
N GLU A 184 -3.70 -0.37 1.05
CA GLU A 184 -4.97 0.02 0.44
C GLU A 184 -6.13 -0.56 1.24
N ASN A 185 -7.11 0.27 1.56
CA ASN A 185 -8.38 -0.21 2.09
C ASN A 185 -9.51 0.79 1.78
N PRO A 186 -10.73 0.35 1.47
CA PRO A 186 -11.85 1.26 1.31
C PRO A 186 -12.01 2.19 2.51
N ARG A 187 -12.40 3.43 2.24
CA ARG A 187 -12.65 4.43 3.27
C ARG A 187 -13.67 3.93 4.29
N GLY A 188 -13.18 3.47 5.43
CA GLY A 188 -14.00 2.80 6.45
C GLY A 188 -13.41 2.84 7.85
N GLY A 189 -13.52 1.72 8.56
CA GLY A 189 -13.08 1.56 9.94
C GLY A 189 -11.56 1.48 10.12
N MET A 190 -10.82 0.91 9.18
CA MET A 190 -9.37 0.67 9.30
C MET A 190 -8.61 1.95 9.65
N ARG A 191 -8.95 3.08 9.03
CA ARG A 191 -8.33 4.38 9.33
C ARG A 191 -8.44 4.85 10.79
N LYS A 192 -9.33 4.24 11.57
CA LYS A 192 -9.57 4.58 12.98
C LYS A 192 -8.82 3.67 13.95
N MET A 193 -8.24 2.60 13.44
CA MET A 193 -7.51 1.65 14.26
C MET A 193 -6.23 2.28 14.81
N THR A 194 -5.88 1.90 16.05
CA THR A 194 -4.72 2.48 16.74
C THR A 194 -3.41 2.25 16.00
N TRP A 195 -3.25 1.09 15.36
CA TRP A 195 -2.05 0.75 14.59
C TRP A 195 -1.92 1.49 13.25
N MET A 196 -3.01 2.12 12.77
CA MET A 196 -2.98 2.98 11.58
C MET A 196 -2.74 4.46 11.93
N GLN A 197 -2.68 4.80 13.22
CA GLN A 197 -2.42 6.18 13.62
C GLN A 197 -0.94 6.55 13.36
N GLY A 198 -0.73 7.76 12.84
CA GLY A 198 0.62 8.22 12.46
C GLY A 198 1.06 7.78 11.05
N ILE A 199 0.42 6.78 10.43
CA ILE A 199 0.65 6.46 9.02
C ILE A 199 -0.03 7.54 8.17
N PRO A 200 0.70 8.26 7.30
CA PRO A 200 0.13 9.21 6.37
C PRO A 200 -0.89 8.54 5.46
N ARG A 201 -1.97 9.26 5.15
CA ARG A 201 -3.08 8.69 4.41
C ARG A 201 -3.60 9.65 3.37
N TYR A 202 -3.89 9.11 2.20
CA TYR A 202 -4.56 9.79 1.11
C TYR A 202 -5.86 9.07 0.77
N THR A 203 -6.95 9.81 0.57
CA THR A 203 -8.22 9.23 0.12
C THR A 203 -8.40 9.52 -1.36
N VAL A 204 -8.64 8.48 -2.10
CA VAL A 204 -8.84 8.48 -3.54
C VAL A 204 -10.23 7.94 -3.87
N THR A 205 -10.77 8.22 -5.06
CA THR A 205 -12.08 7.71 -5.49
C THR A 205 -12.00 7.14 -6.90
N TYR A 206 -12.41 5.91 -7.09
CA TYR A 206 -12.25 5.14 -8.32
C TYR A 206 -12.90 5.81 -9.54
N CYS A 207 -14.05 6.50 -9.38
CA CYS A 207 -14.70 7.21 -10.48
C CYS A 207 -13.83 8.36 -11.06
N GLN A 208 -12.84 8.84 -10.33
CA GLN A 208 -11.90 9.83 -10.86
C GLN A 208 -10.89 9.25 -11.84
N TYR A 209 -11.01 7.95 -12.12
CA TYR A 209 -10.04 7.14 -12.87
C TYR A 209 -10.67 6.34 -13.99
N GLY A 210 -11.94 6.58 -14.22
CA GLY A 210 -12.70 5.92 -15.29
C GLY A 210 -13.52 4.74 -14.81
N ASP A 211 -13.54 4.41 -13.52
CA ASP A 211 -14.51 3.46 -12.97
C ASP A 211 -15.88 4.15 -12.85
N THR A 212 -16.95 3.42 -13.06
CA THR A 212 -18.33 3.91 -12.90
C THR A 212 -18.73 3.98 -11.42
N ARG A 213 -18.01 3.31 -10.53
CA ARG A 213 -18.30 3.24 -9.10
C ARG A 213 -17.57 4.34 -8.32
N MET A 214 -18.32 5.07 -7.50
CA MET A 214 -17.74 5.94 -6.50
C MET A 214 -17.31 5.12 -5.28
N LYS A 215 -16.06 4.61 -5.29
CA LYS A 215 -15.46 3.86 -4.19
C LYS A 215 -14.32 4.69 -3.58
N PRO A 216 -14.58 5.49 -2.53
CA PRO A 216 -13.50 6.16 -1.79
C PRO A 216 -12.61 5.12 -1.12
N THR A 217 -11.32 5.24 -1.35
CA THR A 217 -10.30 4.30 -0.87
C THR A 217 -9.17 5.06 -0.22
N ASP A 218 -8.67 4.58 0.88
CA ASP A 218 -7.48 5.09 1.56
C ASP A 218 -6.25 4.33 1.07
N ILE A 219 -5.19 5.08 0.90
CA ILE A 219 -3.85 4.58 0.56
C ILE A 219 -2.85 5.25 1.48
#